data_68aed71e6f684598e47df4f0153fe681
#
_entry.id   68aed71e6f684598e47df4f0153fe681
#
_cell.length_a   1.000
_cell.length_b   1.000
_cell.length_c   1.000
_cell.angle_alpha   90.00
_cell.angle_beta   90.00
_cell.angle_gamma   90.00
#
_symmetry.space_group_name_H-M   'P 1'
#
loop_
_entity.id
_entity.type
_entity.pdbx_description
1 polymer ?
#
loop_
_entity_poly.entity_id
_entity_poly.type
_entity_poly.pdbx_seq_one_letter_code
_entity_poly.pdbx_strand_id
1 'polypeptide(L)'
;MHLQNHYQNAYVTRDLDGALDIFRTRYGFDKFRRMEVSYELTTRAGRGTASVKLALGWIGDIQYEIIEPVSGLIEVYQEGLSDESPMRFHHVCMRVPDWAEFRARVDQERFPIAMEGGTPGHLLWLYLDARDTLGHYLEYCWMTPERWTMIRGL
;
A
#
# COMPACT_ATOMS: atom_id res chain seq x y z
N MET A 1 -13.89 11.42 5.67
CA MET A 1 -13.13 10.44 4.85
C MET A 1 -13.82 9.09 4.98
N HIS A 2 -14.01 8.37 3.88
CA HIS A 2 -14.79 7.14 3.89
C HIS A 2 -13.89 5.91 3.77
N LEU A 3 -14.17 4.87 4.57
CA LEU A 3 -13.55 3.55 4.45
C LEU A 3 -14.26 2.63 3.43
N GLN A 4 -15.06 3.23 2.55
CA GLN A 4 -15.77 2.52 1.49
C GLN A 4 -14.81 2.07 0.39
N ASN A 5 -15.20 1.02 -0.33
CA ASN A 5 -14.41 0.44 -1.42
C ASN A 5 -13.03 -0.09 -0.97
N HIS A 6 -12.94 -0.52 0.29
CA HIS A 6 -11.77 -1.23 0.81
C HIS A 6 -11.58 -2.52 0.02
N TYR A 7 -10.38 -2.73 -0.50
CA TYR A 7 -10.07 -3.92 -1.29
C TYR A 7 -8.72 -4.55 -0.96
N GLN A 8 -7.85 -3.88 -0.16
CA GLN A 8 -6.50 -4.38 0.09
C GLN A 8 -6.11 -4.22 1.56
N ASN A 9 -5.47 -5.26 2.08
CA ASN A 9 -4.75 -5.25 3.35
C ASN A 9 -3.26 -5.40 3.07
N ALA A 10 -2.44 -4.52 3.63
CA ALA A 10 -1.01 -4.54 3.38
C ALA A 10 -0.18 -4.73 4.66
N TYR A 11 0.91 -5.46 4.50
CA TYR A 11 1.89 -5.74 5.52
C TYR A 11 3.28 -5.33 5.06
N VAL A 12 4.13 -4.93 5.99
CA VAL A 12 5.56 -4.71 5.75
C VAL A 12 6.38 -5.81 6.39
N THR A 13 7.49 -6.17 5.75
CA THR A 13 8.40 -7.22 6.21
C THR A 13 9.85 -6.83 5.90
N ARG A 14 10.81 -7.43 6.62
CA ARG A 14 12.24 -7.39 6.27
C ARG A 14 12.66 -8.54 5.37
N ASP A 15 11.81 -9.56 5.22
CA ASP A 15 12.07 -10.77 4.46
C ASP A 15 10.80 -11.22 3.75
N LEU A 16 10.69 -10.86 2.48
CA LEU A 16 9.52 -11.22 1.66
C LEU A 16 9.38 -12.73 1.50
N ASP A 17 10.50 -13.44 1.31
CA ASP A 17 10.47 -14.89 1.14
C ASP A 17 9.95 -15.60 2.38
N GLY A 18 10.46 -15.22 3.55
CA GLY A 18 9.99 -15.73 4.84
C GLY A 18 8.53 -15.41 5.12
N ALA A 19 8.07 -14.20 4.78
CA ALA A 19 6.67 -13.82 4.93
C ALA A 19 5.74 -14.67 4.04
N LEU A 20 6.11 -14.89 2.77
CA LEU A 20 5.33 -15.73 1.85
C LEU A 20 5.33 -17.20 2.27
N ASP A 21 6.44 -17.68 2.83
CA ASP A 21 6.49 -19.06 3.37
C ASP A 21 5.53 -19.25 4.56
N ILE A 22 5.37 -18.24 5.40
CA ILE A 22 4.36 -18.23 6.47
C ILE A 22 2.94 -18.32 5.90
N PHE A 23 2.62 -17.53 4.86
CA PHE A 23 1.32 -17.62 4.20
C PHE A 23 1.07 -19.03 3.63
N ARG A 24 2.06 -19.61 2.97
CA ARG A 24 1.97 -20.94 2.39
C ARG A 24 1.80 -22.04 3.46
N THR A 25 2.64 -22.01 4.49
CA THR A 25 2.73 -23.15 5.44
C THR A 25 1.71 -23.05 6.56
N ARG A 26 1.36 -21.85 7.03
CA ARG A 26 0.42 -21.68 8.15
C ARG A 26 -1.00 -21.37 7.69
N TYR A 27 -1.17 -20.64 6.58
CA TYR A 27 -2.48 -20.17 6.13
C TYR A 27 -2.95 -20.82 4.83
N GLY A 28 -2.14 -21.69 4.23
CA GLY A 28 -2.51 -22.47 3.04
C GLY A 28 -2.69 -21.63 1.78
N PHE A 29 -2.02 -20.46 1.70
CA PHE A 29 -2.12 -19.57 0.54
C PHE A 29 -0.73 -19.34 -0.08
N ASP A 30 -0.59 -19.66 -1.37
CA ASP A 30 0.67 -19.58 -2.13
C ASP A 30 0.55 -18.84 -3.47
N LYS A 31 -0.62 -18.26 -3.76
CA LYS A 31 -0.89 -17.60 -5.05
C LYS A 31 -0.54 -16.13 -5.03
N PHE A 32 0.68 -15.81 -4.61
CA PHE A 32 1.21 -14.47 -4.68
C PHE A 32 1.97 -14.23 -5.98
N ARG A 33 1.67 -13.11 -6.64
CA ARG A 33 2.52 -12.57 -7.70
C ARG A 33 3.56 -11.64 -7.08
N ARG A 34 4.82 -11.95 -7.31
CA ARG A 34 5.98 -11.18 -6.83
C ARG A 34 6.44 -10.18 -7.88
N MET A 35 6.90 -9.02 -7.45
CA MET A 35 7.51 -8.02 -8.32
C MET A 35 8.48 -7.15 -7.55
N GLU A 36 9.44 -6.57 -8.29
CA GLU A 36 10.34 -5.53 -7.81
C GLU A 36 9.98 -4.25 -8.56
N VAL A 37 9.71 -3.19 -7.83
CA VAL A 37 9.27 -1.93 -8.41
C VAL A 37 10.03 -0.76 -7.83
N SER A 38 10.29 0.24 -8.70
CA SER A 38 10.80 1.54 -8.28
C SER A 38 9.87 2.61 -8.82
N TYR A 39 9.55 3.57 -7.99
CA TYR A 39 8.62 4.63 -8.33
C TYR A 39 8.99 5.95 -7.67
N GLU A 40 8.60 7.04 -8.31
CA GLU A 40 8.71 8.38 -7.72
C GLU A 40 7.57 8.63 -6.74
N LEU A 41 7.89 9.29 -5.65
CA LEU A 41 6.92 9.68 -4.62
C LEU A 41 7.38 10.94 -3.90
N THR A 42 6.45 11.51 -3.15
CA THR A 42 6.71 12.56 -2.18
C THR A 42 6.38 12.02 -0.78
N THR A 43 7.30 12.20 0.15
CA THR A 43 7.13 11.90 1.57
C THR A 43 7.33 13.17 2.39
N ARG A 44 7.29 13.05 3.71
CA ARG A 44 7.67 14.16 4.62
C ARG A 44 9.12 14.60 4.45
N ALA A 45 9.99 13.72 3.94
CA ALA A 45 11.40 14.02 3.65
C ALA A 45 11.62 14.73 2.32
N GLY A 46 10.57 14.86 1.49
CA GLY A 46 10.62 15.50 0.18
C GLY A 46 10.30 14.53 -0.96
N ARG A 47 10.62 14.94 -2.19
CA ARG A 47 10.41 14.14 -3.41
C ARG A 47 11.64 13.30 -3.73
N GLY A 48 11.42 12.07 -4.15
CA GLY A 48 12.47 11.15 -4.56
C GLY A 48 11.93 9.83 -5.08
N THR A 49 12.75 8.80 -5.04
CA THR A 49 12.43 7.46 -5.54
C THR A 49 12.43 6.47 -4.38
N ALA A 50 11.51 5.52 -4.39
CA ALA A 50 11.54 4.35 -3.53
C ALA A 50 11.64 3.07 -4.38
N SER A 51 12.38 2.10 -3.89
CA SER A 51 12.46 0.75 -4.45
C SER A 51 11.98 -0.24 -3.40
N VAL A 52 11.06 -1.12 -3.80
CA VAL A 52 10.48 -2.14 -2.95
C VAL A 52 10.37 -3.47 -3.69
N LYS A 53 10.43 -4.58 -2.95
CA LYS A 53 9.91 -5.87 -3.41
C LYS A 53 8.52 -6.02 -2.84
N LEU A 54 7.58 -6.50 -3.63
CA LEU A 54 6.23 -6.73 -3.15
C LEU A 54 5.62 -8.01 -3.72
N ALA A 55 4.63 -8.50 -3.03
CA ALA A 55 3.83 -9.62 -3.47
C ALA A 55 2.36 -9.30 -3.30
N LEU A 56 1.56 -9.60 -4.33
CA LEU A 56 0.12 -9.37 -4.37
C LEU A 56 -0.62 -10.70 -4.53
N GLY A 57 -1.66 -10.93 -3.75
CA GLY A 57 -2.50 -12.11 -3.87
C GLY A 57 -3.93 -11.82 -3.44
N TRP A 58 -4.92 -12.40 -4.13
CA TRP A 58 -6.33 -12.27 -3.79
C TRP A 58 -6.81 -13.45 -2.96
N ILE A 59 -7.36 -13.16 -1.79
CA ILE A 59 -8.03 -14.14 -0.92
C ILE A 59 -9.50 -13.70 -0.80
N GLY A 60 -10.36 -14.34 -1.56
CA GLY A 60 -11.73 -13.84 -1.76
C GLY A 60 -11.73 -12.49 -2.47
N ASP A 61 -12.40 -11.49 -1.91
CA ASP A 61 -12.50 -10.15 -2.46
C ASP A 61 -11.47 -9.16 -1.90
N ILE A 62 -10.58 -9.63 -1.03
CA ILE A 62 -9.52 -8.81 -0.44
C ILE A 62 -8.17 -9.20 -1.03
N GLN A 63 -7.45 -8.21 -1.53
CA GLN A 63 -6.06 -8.35 -1.94
C GLN A 63 -5.14 -8.24 -0.73
N TYR A 64 -4.21 -9.15 -0.60
CA TYR A 64 -3.10 -9.06 0.35
C TYR A 64 -1.87 -8.55 -0.37
N GLU A 65 -1.27 -7.52 0.20
CA GLU A 65 0.00 -6.97 -0.25
C GLU A 65 1.06 -7.15 0.83
N ILE A 66 2.21 -7.68 0.45
CA ILE A 66 3.37 -7.82 1.34
C ILE A 66 4.51 -7.01 0.75
N ILE A 67 5.06 -6.07 1.52
CA ILE A 67 6.05 -5.11 1.06
C ILE A 67 7.36 -5.29 1.83
N GLU A 68 8.45 -5.53 1.10
CA GLU A 68 9.80 -5.43 1.63
C GLU A 68 10.45 -4.15 1.10
N PRO A 69 10.65 -3.12 1.94
CA PRO A 69 11.33 -1.90 1.52
C PRO A 69 12.81 -2.17 1.26
N VAL A 70 13.37 -1.64 0.16
CA VAL A 70 14.75 -1.90 -0.28
C VAL A 70 15.62 -0.66 -0.16
N SER A 71 15.23 0.45 -0.82
CA SER A 71 16.06 1.66 -0.83
C SER A 71 15.26 2.91 -1.20
N GLY A 72 15.87 4.08 -0.99
CA GLY A 72 15.30 5.38 -1.30
C GLY A 72 14.41 5.92 -0.19
N LEU A 73 13.33 6.62 -0.55
CA LEU A 73 12.37 7.19 0.39
C LEU A 73 11.39 6.11 0.91
N ILE A 74 11.86 5.25 1.78
CA ILE A 74 11.14 4.10 2.32
C ILE A 74 10.80 4.22 3.81
N GLU A 75 11.02 5.37 4.42
CA GLU A 75 10.83 5.58 5.87
C GLU A 75 9.42 5.23 6.34
N VAL A 76 8.38 5.55 5.57
CA VAL A 76 6.99 5.24 5.92
C VAL A 76 6.76 3.72 6.04
N TYR A 77 7.43 2.92 5.20
CA TYR A 77 7.38 1.46 5.31
C TYR A 77 8.26 0.92 6.45
N GLN A 78 9.41 1.55 6.70
CA GLN A 78 10.35 1.11 7.73
C GLN A 78 9.83 1.36 9.15
N GLU A 79 9.07 2.44 9.37
CA GLU A 79 8.45 2.75 10.66
C GLU A 79 7.55 1.62 11.20
N GLY A 80 6.99 0.79 10.31
CA GLY A 80 6.19 -0.37 10.69
C GLY A 80 6.99 -1.63 11.02
N LEU A 81 8.28 -1.68 10.70
CA LEU A 81 9.10 -2.87 10.89
C LEU A 81 9.46 -3.10 12.36
N SER A 82 9.55 -4.37 12.75
CA SER A 82 9.89 -4.80 14.09
C SER A 82 10.69 -6.09 14.03
N ASP A 83 11.62 -6.28 14.97
CA ASP A 83 12.37 -7.52 15.14
C ASP A 83 11.53 -8.61 15.85
N GLU A 84 10.41 -8.22 16.47
CA GLU A 84 9.54 -9.14 17.22
C GLU A 84 8.53 -9.89 16.35
N SER A 85 8.32 -9.47 15.11
CA SER A 85 7.34 -10.06 14.20
C SER A 85 7.89 -10.14 12.77
N PRO A 86 7.68 -11.27 12.07
CA PRO A 86 8.15 -11.44 10.69
C PRO A 86 7.46 -10.50 9.71
N MET A 87 6.29 -10.00 10.04
CA MET A 87 5.57 -8.99 9.26
C MET A 87 4.65 -8.17 10.17
N ARG A 88 4.38 -6.93 9.78
CA ARG A 88 3.50 -6.01 10.50
C ARG A 88 2.43 -5.47 9.57
N PHE A 89 1.20 -5.38 10.08
CA PHE A 89 0.12 -4.68 9.40
C PHE A 89 0.50 -3.22 9.20
N HIS A 90 0.33 -2.70 7.98
CA HIS A 90 0.78 -1.36 7.62
C HIS A 90 -0.37 -0.44 7.21
N HIS A 91 -1.21 -0.89 6.29
CA HIS A 91 -2.33 -0.07 5.81
C HIS A 91 -3.48 -0.91 5.26
N VAL A 92 -4.62 -0.27 5.12
CA VAL A 92 -5.72 -0.69 4.25
C VAL A 92 -5.79 0.24 3.06
N CYS A 93 -6.15 -0.28 1.88
CA CYS A 93 -6.33 0.54 0.69
C CYS A 93 -7.80 0.59 0.25
N MET A 94 -8.28 1.81 -0.01
CA MET A 94 -9.60 2.10 -0.56
C MET A 94 -9.47 2.62 -1.97
N ARG A 95 -10.33 2.14 -2.86
CA ARG A 95 -10.42 2.66 -4.22
C ARG A 95 -11.36 3.86 -4.25
N VAL A 96 -10.88 5.01 -4.74
CA VAL A 96 -11.70 6.23 -4.88
C VAL A 96 -12.17 6.39 -6.33
N PRO A 97 -13.45 6.73 -6.56
CA PRO A 97 -13.98 6.88 -7.90
C PRO A 97 -13.56 8.19 -8.58
N ASP A 98 -13.41 9.26 -7.82
CA ASP A 98 -13.03 10.59 -8.28
C ASP A 98 -11.84 11.12 -7.47
N TRP A 99 -10.67 11.19 -8.12
CA TRP A 99 -9.46 11.64 -7.46
C TRP A 99 -9.47 13.14 -7.14
N ALA A 100 -10.03 13.96 -8.02
CA ALA A 100 -10.04 15.41 -7.82
C ALA A 100 -10.92 15.79 -6.63
N GLU A 101 -12.10 15.22 -6.53
CA GLU A 101 -13.00 15.41 -5.38
C GLU A 101 -12.35 14.92 -4.09
N PHE A 102 -11.77 13.71 -4.12
CA PHE A 102 -11.08 13.14 -2.96
C PHE A 102 -9.92 14.04 -2.49
N ARG A 103 -9.06 14.47 -3.42
CA ARG A 103 -7.90 15.30 -3.11
C ARG A 103 -8.30 16.67 -2.53
N ALA A 104 -9.31 17.31 -3.11
CA ALA A 104 -9.83 18.58 -2.60
C ALA A 104 -10.32 18.45 -1.15
N ARG A 105 -10.94 17.31 -0.81
CA ARG A 105 -11.39 17.02 0.55
C ARG A 105 -10.23 16.81 1.52
N VAL A 106 -9.20 16.06 1.11
CA VAL A 106 -7.97 15.88 1.91
C VAL A 106 -7.35 17.24 2.24
N ASP A 107 -7.22 18.12 1.25
CA ASP A 107 -6.62 19.43 1.42
C ASP A 107 -7.49 20.35 2.31
N GLN A 108 -8.81 20.32 2.12
CA GLN A 108 -9.75 21.12 2.90
C GLN A 108 -9.77 20.71 4.38
N GLU A 109 -9.80 19.41 4.65
CA GLU A 109 -9.85 18.85 6.01
C GLU A 109 -8.45 18.74 6.64
N ARG A 110 -7.38 19.06 5.89
CA ARG A 110 -5.98 19.04 6.34
C ARG A 110 -5.55 17.72 6.94
N PHE A 111 -5.95 16.62 6.31
CA PHE A 111 -5.49 15.30 6.72
C PHE A 111 -3.97 15.15 6.58
N PRO A 112 -3.30 14.51 7.55
CA PRO A 112 -1.86 14.34 7.51
C PRO A 112 -1.45 13.33 6.43
N ILE A 113 -0.91 13.82 5.31
CA ILE A 113 -0.38 12.99 4.24
C ILE A 113 1.02 12.50 4.63
N ALA A 114 1.20 11.19 4.68
CA ALA A 114 2.50 10.57 4.95
C ALA A 114 3.34 10.42 3.68
N MET A 115 2.71 10.00 2.59
CA MET A 115 3.34 9.91 1.26
C MET A 115 2.29 9.89 0.16
N GLU A 116 2.70 10.27 -1.04
CA GLU A 116 1.85 10.26 -2.23
C GLU A 116 2.65 10.07 -3.50
N GLY A 117 2.03 9.53 -4.52
CA GLY A 117 2.67 9.29 -5.81
C GLY A 117 1.70 8.82 -6.88
N GLY A 118 2.24 8.25 -7.92
CA GLY A 118 1.51 7.70 -9.03
C GLY A 118 1.83 8.35 -10.36
N THR A 119 1.14 7.90 -11.40
CA THR A 119 1.25 8.41 -12.77
C THR A 119 -0.10 8.98 -13.19
N PRO A 120 -0.20 10.30 -13.44
CA PRO A 120 -1.44 10.93 -13.89
C PRO A 120 -2.06 10.20 -15.10
N GLY A 121 -3.39 10.02 -15.06
CA GLY A 121 -4.12 9.30 -16.10
C GLY A 121 -4.00 7.77 -16.05
N HIS A 122 -3.31 7.21 -15.08
CA HIS A 122 -3.11 5.76 -14.95
C HIS A 122 -3.37 5.24 -13.54
N LEU A 123 -2.64 5.74 -12.55
CA LEU A 123 -2.75 5.39 -11.13
C LEU A 123 -2.33 6.59 -10.29
N LEU A 124 -3.13 6.99 -9.32
CA LEU A 124 -2.79 7.97 -8.31
C LEU A 124 -3.06 7.38 -6.92
N TRP A 125 -2.19 7.65 -5.97
CA TRP A 125 -2.32 7.13 -4.62
C TRP A 125 -1.75 8.09 -3.58
N LEU A 126 -2.29 8.02 -2.37
CA LEU A 126 -1.72 8.69 -1.20
C LEU A 126 -2.02 7.91 0.08
N TYR A 127 -1.17 8.09 1.09
CA TYR A 127 -1.32 7.55 2.43
C TYR A 127 -1.63 8.65 3.40
N LEU A 128 -2.71 8.51 4.14
CA LEU A 128 -3.02 9.32 5.30
C LEU A 128 -2.48 8.65 6.56
N ASP A 129 -1.85 9.44 7.43
CA ASP A 129 -1.36 8.95 8.70
C ASP A 129 -2.51 8.88 9.72
N ALA A 130 -3.05 7.69 9.92
CA ALA A 130 -4.10 7.42 10.89
C ALA A 130 -3.59 6.58 12.09
N ARG A 131 -2.27 6.55 12.31
CA ARG A 131 -1.67 5.73 13.37
C ARG A 131 -2.06 6.16 14.78
N ASP A 132 -2.34 7.43 15.00
CA ASP A 132 -2.80 7.99 16.27
C ASP A 132 -4.23 7.58 16.64
N THR A 133 -5.04 7.20 15.66
CA THR A 133 -6.45 6.83 15.84
C THR A 133 -6.72 5.35 15.57
N LEU A 134 -6.24 4.83 14.44
CA LEU A 134 -6.51 3.46 13.99
C LEU A 134 -5.30 2.53 14.17
N GLY A 135 -4.12 3.06 14.46
CA GLY A 135 -2.88 2.29 14.60
C GLY A 135 -2.22 1.91 13.27
N HIS A 136 -2.72 2.38 12.13
CA HIS A 136 -2.17 2.10 10.81
C HIS A 136 -2.41 3.25 9.84
N TYR A 137 -1.80 3.17 8.65
CA TYR A 137 -2.07 4.12 7.57
C TYR A 137 -3.36 3.77 6.82
N LEU A 138 -3.92 4.78 6.14
CA LEU A 138 -5.00 4.63 5.17
C LEU A 138 -4.46 4.99 3.80
N GLU A 139 -4.41 4.04 2.88
CA GLU A 139 -4.12 4.32 1.48
C GLU A 139 -5.43 4.58 0.73
N TYR A 140 -5.38 5.56 -0.14
CA TYR A 140 -6.43 5.82 -1.12
C TYR A 140 -5.82 5.80 -2.51
N CYS A 141 -6.44 5.08 -3.42
CA CYS A 141 -5.97 5.03 -4.78
C CYS A 141 -7.10 5.23 -5.79
N TRP A 142 -6.75 5.89 -6.86
CA TRP A 142 -7.54 5.97 -8.09
C TRP A 142 -6.76 5.29 -9.21
N MET A 143 -7.45 4.53 -10.04
CA MET A 143 -6.86 3.91 -11.20
C MET A 143 -7.86 3.79 -12.33
N THR A 144 -7.36 3.66 -13.55
CA THR A 144 -8.21 3.43 -14.72
C THR A 144 -8.97 2.10 -14.61
N PRO A 145 -10.13 1.96 -15.26
CA PRO A 145 -10.87 0.70 -15.29
C PRO A 145 -10.04 -0.48 -15.83
N GLU A 146 -9.21 -0.23 -16.84
CA GLU A 146 -8.32 -1.23 -17.44
C GLU A 146 -7.28 -1.73 -16.43
N ARG A 147 -6.68 -0.80 -15.68
CA ARG A 147 -5.74 -1.16 -14.62
C ARG A 147 -6.41 -1.94 -13.50
N TRP A 148 -7.61 -1.55 -13.10
CA TRP A 148 -8.38 -2.29 -12.10
C TRP A 148 -8.65 -3.72 -12.54
N THR A 149 -9.08 -3.91 -13.80
CA THR A 149 -9.30 -5.24 -14.37
C THR A 149 -8.01 -6.07 -14.37
N MET A 150 -6.88 -5.45 -14.71
CA MET A 150 -5.58 -6.11 -14.69
C MET A 150 -5.21 -6.57 -13.26
N ILE A 151 -5.36 -5.70 -12.27
CA ILE A 151 -5.03 -6.01 -10.87
C ILE A 151 -5.92 -7.14 -10.33
N ARG A 152 -7.21 -7.15 -10.69
CA ARG A 152 -8.15 -8.22 -10.28
C ARG A 152 -7.80 -9.58 -10.86
N GLY A 153 -7.05 -9.63 -11.95
CA GLY A 153 -6.60 -10.86 -12.60
C GLY A 153 -5.23 -11.39 -12.13
N LEU A 154 -4.60 -10.69 -11.18
CA LEU A 154 -3.27 -11.07 -10.66
C LEU A 154 -3.33 -12.17 -9.60
#